data_5b1df14b6d12083980bd4267f3e51b7e
#
_entry.id   5b1df14b6d12083980bd4267f3e51b7e
#
_cell.length_a   1.000
_cell.length_b   1.000
_cell.length_c   1.000
_cell.angle_alpha   90.00
_cell.angle_beta   90.00
_cell.angle_gamma   90.00
#
_symmetry.space_group_name_H-M   'P 1'
#
loop_
_entity.id
_entity.type
_entity.pdbx_description
1 polymer ?
#
loop_
_entity_poly.entity_id
_entity_poly.type
_entity_poly.pdbx_seq_one_letter_code
_entity_poly.pdbx_strand_id
1 'polypeptide(L)'
;MSPTKRRDDIRMCIDRFVPDDQRAAAESSALAERPDNLMAVALDGGPRGLGRTRMALITQTLWKPGTTIACRFIDGDAVSKRKVEAVAHGWEDVANIRFAFVDAADAPIRISFKLEGSWSYMGTVCQQIPANEPTMNFGWLEPDTEADEYSRVVLHEFGHALGCIHEHQSPDVHIPWDKEKVYAYYARQGWSRSQVDTNLFQAYSPAGIQFSRFDRDSIMLYAVDDSLTIGNWSVGWNTHLSSGDKTFIRSQYPAQPKPVTRLKIGASPVSGSIGTHGEVDRYTFRVGKAGHFILQTLGRTNVVMSLHGPNSDTSLIAADDDSGAGYNARIERDLQPGGYSVQVRHHRPTGTGSYQVALERA
;
A
#
# COMPACT_ATOMS: atom_id res chain seq x y z
N MET A 1 12.56 -6.09 -41.71
CA MET A 1 11.40 -5.21 -41.59
C MET A 1 10.67 -5.63 -40.32
N SER A 2 10.82 -4.88 -39.24
CA SER A 2 10.07 -5.10 -38.01
C SER A 2 8.60 -4.85 -38.26
N PRO A 3 7.68 -5.68 -37.72
CA PRO A 3 6.25 -5.41 -37.85
C PRO A 3 5.91 -4.13 -37.12
N THR A 4 5.32 -3.19 -37.83
CA THR A 4 4.74 -1.97 -37.27
C THR A 4 3.74 -2.35 -36.19
N LYS A 5 4.08 -2.10 -34.92
CA LYS A 5 3.17 -2.22 -33.76
C LYS A 5 1.93 -1.37 -34.05
N ARG A 6 0.74 -2.01 -34.15
CA ARG A 6 -0.52 -1.28 -34.26
C ARG A 6 -0.74 -0.49 -32.97
N ARG A 7 -1.05 0.78 -33.10
CA ARG A 7 -1.29 1.72 -31.97
C ARG A 7 -2.56 1.42 -31.16
N ASP A 8 -3.34 0.40 -31.54
CA ASP A 8 -4.71 0.19 -31.06
C ASP A 8 -4.90 -1.04 -30.13
N ASP A 9 -3.82 -1.72 -29.72
CA ASP A 9 -3.96 -2.86 -28.80
C ASP A 9 -3.95 -2.35 -27.34
N ILE A 10 -5.07 -2.56 -26.64
CA ILE A 10 -5.16 -2.31 -25.18
C ILE A 10 -4.17 -3.26 -24.49
N ARG A 11 -3.13 -2.69 -23.93
CA ARG A 11 -2.09 -3.42 -23.19
C ARG A 11 -2.57 -3.63 -21.76
N MET A 12 -3.05 -4.83 -21.47
CA MET A 12 -3.58 -5.17 -20.14
C MET A 12 -2.61 -6.04 -19.36
N CYS A 13 -2.69 -5.93 -18.06
CA CYS A 13 -2.11 -6.88 -17.12
C CYS A 13 -2.84 -8.22 -17.21
N ILE A 14 -2.15 -9.33 -16.95
CA ILE A 14 -2.72 -10.67 -16.90
C ILE A 14 -2.58 -11.19 -15.46
N ASP A 15 -3.70 -11.56 -14.85
CA ASP A 15 -3.67 -12.17 -13.51
C ASP A 15 -2.83 -13.46 -13.51
N ARG A 16 -1.91 -13.54 -12.56
CA ARG A 16 -1.11 -14.74 -12.31
C ARG A 16 -1.53 -15.39 -11.00
N PHE A 17 -1.89 -16.65 -11.10
CA PHE A 17 -2.28 -17.48 -9.98
C PHE A 17 -1.23 -18.56 -9.73
N VAL A 18 -1.01 -18.89 -8.48
CA VAL A 18 -0.19 -20.04 -8.13
C VAL A 18 -0.86 -21.34 -8.63
N PRO A 19 -0.10 -22.32 -9.14
CA PRO A 19 -0.62 -23.64 -9.46
C PRO A 19 -1.39 -24.28 -8.30
N ASP A 20 -2.43 -25.05 -8.60
CA ASP A 20 -3.32 -25.62 -7.58
C ASP A 20 -2.60 -26.50 -6.54
N ASP A 21 -1.55 -27.20 -6.95
CA ASP A 21 -0.69 -28.05 -6.10
C ASP A 21 0.20 -27.22 -5.12
N GLN A 22 0.43 -25.95 -5.40
CA GLN A 22 1.23 -25.04 -4.57
C GLN A 22 0.34 -24.16 -3.65
N ARG A 23 -0.97 -24.22 -3.79
CA ARG A 23 -1.91 -23.35 -3.07
C ARG A 23 -1.80 -23.47 -1.55
N ALA A 24 -1.76 -24.72 -1.03
CA ALA A 24 -1.65 -24.96 0.42
C ALA A 24 -0.32 -24.42 1.00
N ALA A 25 0.77 -24.49 0.23
CA ALA A 25 2.06 -23.93 0.63
C ALA A 25 2.01 -22.39 0.64
N ALA A 26 1.35 -21.78 -0.36
CA ALA A 26 1.15 -20.33 -0.44
C ALA A 26 0.32 -19.81 0.76
N GLU A 27 -0.76 -20.50 1.13
CA GLU A 27 -1.58 -20.19 2.30
C GLU A 27 -0.75 -20.25 3.58
N SER A 28 0.00 -21.34 3.80
CA SER A 28 0.86 -21.49 4.98
C SER A 28 1.91 -20.39 5.07
N SER A 29 2.54 -20.04 3.95
CA SER A 29 3.55 -18.98 3.90
C SER A 29 2.94 -17.61 4.20
N ALA A 30 1.77 -17.30 3.63
CA ALA A 30 1.07 -16.04 3.88
C ALA A 30 0.67 -15.89 5.35
N LEU A 31 0.23 -16.97 6.00
CA LEU A 31 -0.10 -16.98 7.43
C LEU A 31 1.13 -16.82 8.33
N ALA A 32 2.26 -17.42 7.94
CA ALA A 32 3.52 -17.23 8.64
C ALA A 32 4.04 -15.81 8.55
N GLU A 33 3.90 -15.18 7.38
CA GLU A 33 4.27 -13.77 7.14
C GLU A 33 3.37 -12.82 7.95
N ARG A 34 2.06 -13.05 7.92
CA ARG A 34 1.08 -12.19 8.57
C ARG A 34 -0.09 -13.00 9.13
N PRO A 35 -0.15 -13.22 10.47
CA PRO A 35 -1.24 -13.98 11.09
C PRO A 35 -2.65 -13.42 10.81
N ASP A 36 -2.78 -12.12 10.62
CA ASP A 36 -4.07 -11.47 10.29
C ASP A 36 -4.63 -11.91 8.92
N ASN A 37 -3.79 -12.48 8.05
CA ASN A 37 -4.28 -13.12 6.82
C ASN A 37 -5.27 -14.29 7.12
N LEU A 38 -5.25 -14.85 8.32
CA LEU A 38 -6.19 -15.88 8.79
C LEU A 38 -7.59 -15.32 9.14
N MET A 39 -7.69 -14.08 9.58
CA MET A 39 -8.95 -13.49 10.05
C MET A 39 -10.02 -13.38 8.96
N ALA A 40 -9.64 -13.18 7.72
CA ALA A 40 -10.54 -13.12 6.57
C ALA A 40 -11.25 -14.47 6.32
N VAL A 41 -10.65 -15.60 6.68
CA VAL A 41 -11.23 -16.95 6.54
C VAL A 41 -12.18 -17.28 7.68
N ALA A 42 -11.89 -16.86 8.90
CA ALA A 42 -12.67 -17.18 10.10
C ALA A 42 -14.05 -16.49 10.13
N LEU A 43 -14.20 -15.36 9.44
CA LEU A 43 -15.47 -14.62 9.34
C LEU A 43 -16.43 -15.22 8.30
N ASP A 44 -15.98 -16.13 7.46
CA ASP A 44 -16.70 -16.62 6.29
C ASP A 44 -17.35 -18.01 6.46
N GLY A 45 -17.71 -18.41 7.64
CA GLY A 45 -18.31 -19.71 8.08
C GLY A 45 -19.41 -20.33 7.19
N GLY A 46 -19.32 -20.25 5.87
CA GLY A 46 -20.25 -20.81 4.88
C GLY A 46 -19.70 -22.01 4.11
N PRO A 47 -20.56 -22.82 3.43
CA PRO A 47 -20.15 -24.05 2.76
C PRO A 47 -19.13 -23.81 1.63
N ARG A 48 -18.12 -24.66 1.59
CA ARG A 48 -16.97 -24.60 0.70
C ARG A 48 -17.34 -24.77 -0.77
N GLY A 49 -17.33 -23.68 -1.56
CA GLY A 49 -17.41 -23.70 -3.01
C GLY A 49 -16.12 -23.22 -3.66
N LEU A 50 -15.72 -23.79 -4.79
CA LEU A 50 -14.44 -23.53 -5.49
C LEU A 50 -14.13 -22.04 -5.78
N GLY A 51 -15.16 -21.19 -5.97
CA GLY A 51 -14.99 -19.74 -6.17
C GLY A 51 -14.56 -18.98 -4.90
N ARG A 52 -15.03 -19.40 -3.73
CA ARG A 52 -14.71 -18.78 -2.43
C ARG A 52 -13.24 -18.99 -2.01
N THR A 53 -12.67 -20.15 -2.38
CA THR A 53 -11.28 -20.48 -2.01
C THR A 53 -10.26 -19.53 -2.68
N ARG A 54 -10.51 -19.13 -3.93
CA ARG A 54 -9.62 -18.19 -4.65
C ARG A 54 -9.58 -16.81 -4.00
N MET A 55 -10.70 -16.35 -3.50
CA MET A 55 -10.84 -15.04 -2.88
C MET A 55 -10.22 -14.97 -1.48
N ALA A 56 -10.39 -16.03 -0.69
CA ALA A 56 -9.69 -16.17 0.57
C ALA A 56 -8.16 -16.07 0.36
N LEU A 57 -7.64 -16.64 -0.73
CA LEU A 57 -6.22 -16.59 -1.06
C LEU A 57 -5.72 -15.16 -1.35
N ILE A 58 -6.51 -14.34 -2.06
CA ILE A 58 -6.11 -12.96 -2.43
C ILE A 58 -6.03 -12.07 -1.20
N THR A 59 -6.99 -12.13 -0.29
CA THR A 59 -6.96 -11.38 0.98
C THR A 59 -5.89 -11.89 1.94
N GLN A 60 -5.46 -13.14 1.81
CA GLN A 60 -4.46 -13.79 2.65
C GLN A 60 -3.01 -13.62 2.16
N THR A 61 -2.76 -12.84 1.12
CA THR A 61 -1.42 -12.69 0.53
C THR A 61 -0.73 -11.38 0.88
N LEU A 62 -1.21 -10.66 1.89
CA LEU A 62 -0.61 -9.42 2.34
C LEU A 62 0.70 -9.66 3.08
N TRP A 63 1.68 -8.79 2.84
CA TRP A 63 2.89 -8.73 3.63
C TRP A 63 2.63 -8.18 5.03
N LYS A 64 3.52 -8.45 5.95
CA LYS A 64 3.49 -7.81 7.26
C LYS A 64 3.81 -6.31 7.13
N PRO A 65 3.03 -5.40 7.75
CA PRO A 65 3.37 -4.00 7.76
C PRO A 65 4.77 -3.74 8.34
N GLY A 66 5.55 -2.90 7.67
CA GLY A 66 6.95 -2.61 8.02
C GLY A 66 7.98 -3.53 7.34
N THR A 67 7.54 -4.50 6.52
CA THR A 67 8.44 -5.38 5.78
C THR A 67 9.22 -4.61 4.71
N THR A 68 10.49 -4.96 4.57
CA THR A 68 11.31 -4.62 3.42
C THR A 68 11.30 -5.79 2.44
N ILE A 69 10.68 -5.59 1.27
CA ILE A 69 10.52 -6.60 0.24
C ILE A 69 11.68 -6.50 -0.74
N ALA A 70 12.48 -7.54 -0.83
CA ALA A 70 13.59 -7.59 -1.77
C ALA A 70 13.08 -7.76 -3.21
N CYS A 71 13.58 -6.92 -4.12
CA CYS A 71 13.27 -6.93 -5.55
C CYS A 71 14.57 -7.18 -6.32
N ARG A 72 14.55 -8.06 -7.30
CA ARG A 72 15.69 -8.37 -8.16
C ARG A 72 15.30 -8.26 -9.62
N PHE A 73 16.09 -7.58 -10.40
CA PHE A 73 15.99 -7.63 -11.86
C PHE A 73 16.73 -8.86 -12.40
N ILE A 74 16.01 -9.76 -13.07
CA ILE A 74 16.62 -10.94 -13.69
C ILE A 74 17.28 -10.55 -15.02
N ASP A 75 16.66 -9.63 -15.74
CA ASP A 75 17.11 -9.15 -17.06
C ASP A 75 16.69 -7.69 -17.27
N GLY A 76 16.76 -7.18 -18.50
CA GLY A 76 16.39 -5.80 -18.86
C GLY A 76 17.60 -4.87 -18.93
N ASP A 77 17.40 -3.74 -19.61
CA ASP A 77 18.41 -2.69 -19.73
C ASP A 77 18.46 -1.78 -18.50
N ALA A 78 19.57 -1.04 -18.35
CA ALA A 78 19.81 -0.22 -17.17
C ALA A 78 18.87 1.01 -17.07
N VAL A 79 18.33 1.50 -18.19
CA VAL A 79 17.39 2.65 -18.17
C VAL A 79 16.04 2.20 -17.68
N SER A 80 15.52 1.09 -18.25
CA SER A 80 14.23 0.52 -17.84
C SER A 80 14.23 0.12 -16.36
N LYS A 81 15.30 -0.52 -15.89
CA LYS A 81 15.48 -0.87 -14.46
C LYS A 81 15.36 0.35 -13.55
N ARG A 82 16.11 1.43 -13.85
CA ARG A 82 16.05 2.66 -13.03
C ARG A 82 14.66 3.31 -13.04
N LYS A 83 13.96 3.30 -14.20
CA LYS A 83 12.62 3.85 -14.30
C LYS A 83 11.63 3.03 -13.47
N VAL A 84 11.70 1.69 -13.53
CA VAL A 84 10.86 0.80 -12.70
C VAL A 84 11.11 1.03 -11.21
N GLU A 85 12.38 1.04 -10.78
CA GLU A 85 12.75 1.30 -9.39
C GLU A 85 12.18 2.62 -8.89
N ALA A 86 12.41 3.70 -9.64
CA ALA A 86 11.95 5.05 -9.26
C ALA A 86 10.42 5.14 -9.09
N VAL A 87 9.66 4.46 -9.97
CA VAL A 87 8.19 4.49 -9.91
C VAL A 87 7.65 3.59 -8.81
N ALA A 88 8.26 2.41 -8.58
CA ALA A 88 7.81 1.46 -7.56
C ALA A 88 7.79 2.07 -6.15
N HIS A 89 8.76 2.94 -5.83
CA HIS A 89 8.83 3.64 -4.56
C HIS A 89 7.61 4.56 -4.27
N GLY A 90 6.78 4.88 -5.27
CA GLY A 90 5.55 5.65 -5.08
C GLY A 90 4.56 5.00 -4.09
N TRP A 91 4.59 3.68 -3.92
CA TRP A 91 3.79 2.98 -2.92
C TRP A 91 4.31 3.18 -1.49
N GLU A 92 5.59 3.40 -1.29
CA GLU A 92 6.21 3.59 0.03
C GLU A 92 5.80 4.89 0.72
N ASP A 93 5.37 5.89 -0.06
CA ASP A 93 4.84 7.15 0.47
C ASP A 93 3.49 6.97 1.19
N VAL A 94 2.80 5.86 0.90
CA VAL A 94 1.42 5.64 1.34
C VAL A 94 1.20 4.32 2.08
N ALA A 95 2.10 3.36 1.94
CA ALA A 95 2.07 2.05 2.61
C ALA A 95 3.28 1.88 3.53
N ASN A 96 3.09 1.28 4.69
CA ASN A 96 4.20 0.93 5.57
C ASN A 96 4.89 -0.35 5.09
N ILE A 97 5.56 -0.24 3.95
CA ILE A 97 6.45 -1.25 3.33
C ILE A 97 7.65 -0.54 2.73
N ARG A 98 8.67 -1.29 2.35
CA ARG A 98 9.81 -0.82 1.58
C ARG A 98 10.14 -1.81 0.48
N PHE A 99 10.58 -1.33 -0.66
CA PHE A 99 11.16 -2.15 -1.72
C PHE A 99 12.69 -1.95 -1.72
N ALA A 100 13.44 -3.04 -1.62
CA ALA A 100 14.89 -3.02 -1.70
C ALA A 100 15.35 -3.72 -3.00
N PHE A 101 15.84 -2.95 -3.95
CA PHE A 101 16.36 -3.48 -5.21
C PHE A 101 17.78 -3.99 -4.99
N VAL A 102 17.93 -5.31 -4.98
CA VAL A 102 19.17 -6.02 -4.60
C VAL A 102 19.45 -7.16 -5.58
N ASP A 103 20.72 -7.59 -5.69
CA ASP A 103 21.07 -8.79 -6.45
C ASP A 103 21.10 -10.03 -5.53
N ALA A 104 19.95 -10.35 -4.94
CA ALA A 104 19.78 -11.53 -4.09
C ALA A 104 19.01 -12.62 -4.86
N ALA A 105 19.57 -13.82 -4.94
CA ALA A 105 18.98 -14.93 -5.71
C ALA A 105 17.62 -15.38 -5.17
N ASP A 106 17.36 -15.16 -3.88
CA ASP A 106 16.16 -15.51 -3.13
C ASP A 106 15.16 -14.35 -2.99
N ALA A 107 15.38 -13.23 -3.71
CA ALA A 107 14.44 -12.12 -3.69
C ALA A 107 13.03 -12.60 -4.10
N PRO A 108 11.99 -12.29 -3.31
CA PRO A 108 10.62 -12.72 -3.62
C PRO A 108 10.07 -12.05 -4.89
N ILE A 109 10.38 -10.78 -5.13
CA ILE A 109 10.00 -10.09 -6.37
C ILE A 109 11.17 -10.18 -7.36
N ARG A 110 10.96 -10.97 -8.42
CA ARG A 110 11.96 -11.19 -9.49
C ARG A 110 11.38 -10.68 -10.80
N ILE A 111 12.00 -9.62 -11.33
CA ILE A 111 11.47 -8.81 -12.42
C ILE A 111 12.15 -9.17 -13.74
N SER A 112 11.35 -9.52 -14.75
CA SER A 112 11.76 -9.74 -16.14
C SER A 112 11.14 -8.68 -17.06
N PHE A 113 11.77 -8.51 -18.25
CA PHE A 113 11.25 -7.68 -19.35
C PHE A 113 11.07 -8.49 -20.64
N LYS A 114 11.30 -9.81 -20.60
CA LYS A 114 11.41 -10.65 -21.80
C LYS A 114 10.20 -11.49 -22.10
N LEU A 115 9.26 -11.61 -21.17
CA LEU A 115 8.07 -12.42 -21.38
C LEU A 115 6.94 -11.58 -21.97
N GLU A 116 5.94 -12.26 -22.52
CA GLU A 116 4.76 -11.61 -23.09
C GLU A 116 3.89 -11.01 -21.97
N GLY A 117 3.36 -9.81 -22.24
CA GLY A 117 2.49 -9.09 -21.32
C GLY A 117 3.20 -8.47 -20.13
N SER A 118 2.48 -7.69 -19.34
CA SER A 118 2.90 -7.25 -18.01
C SER A 118 2.02 -7.92 -16.98
N TRP A 119 2.62 -8.37 -15.89
CA TRP A 119 1.93 -9.12 -14.85
C TRP A 119 2.77 -9.22 -13.59
N SER A 120 2.09 -9.45 -12.47
CA SER A 120 2.71 -9.79 -11.18
C SER A 120 1.93 -10.90 -10.48
N TYR A 121 2.62 -11.73 -9.70
CA TYR A 121 1.98 -12.56 -8.70
C TYR A 121 1.51 -11.70 -7.51
N MET A 122 0.41 -12.09 -6.90
CA MET A 122 -0.21 -11.31 -5.82
C MET A 122 0.46 -11.52 -4.47
N GLY A 123 0.94 -10.42 -3.87
CA GLY A 123 1.48 -10.39 -2.52
C GLY A 123 2.51 -11.49 -2.27
N THR A 124 2.41 -12.16 -1.13
CA THR A 124 3.34 -13.20 -0.68
C THR A 124 3.34 -14.49 -1.51
N VAL A 125 2.37 -14.67 -2.43
CA VAL A 125 2.32 -15.83 -3.35
C VAL A 125 3.60 -15.96 -4.16
N CYS A 126 4.25 -14.85 -4.50
CA CYS A 126 5.52 -14.83 -5.23
C CYS A 126 6.64 -15.64 -4.55
N GLN A 127 6.54 -15.88 -3.24
CA GLN A 127 7.52 -16.68 -2.48
C GLN A 127 7.46 -18.19 -2.83
N GLN A 128 6.35 -18.65 -3.42
CA GLN A 128 6.17 -20.06 -3.81
C GLN A 128 6.68 -20.35 -5.22
N ILE A 129 7.01 -19.32 -5.99
CA ILE A 129 7.49 -19.47 -7.35
C ILE A 129 8.99 -19.83 -7.33
N PRO A 130 9.43 -20.82 -8.12
CA PRO A 130 10.82 -21.24 -8.17
C PRO A 130 11.79 -20.06 -8.35
N ALA A 131 12.92 -20.08 -7.64
CA ALA A 131 13.86 -18.94 -7.59
C ALA A 131 14.47 -18.56 -8.95
N ASN A 132 14.43 -19.47 -9.92
CA ASN A 132 14.88 -19.24 -11.30
C ASN A 132 13.79 -18.69 -12.23
N GLU A 133 12.56 -18.51 -11.73
CA GLU A 133 11.45 -17.98 -12.50
C GLU A 133 11.12 -16.54 -12.07
N PRO A 134 10.67 -15.68 -13.00
CA PRO A 134 10.19 -14.35 -12.67
C PRO A 134 8.87 -14.39 -11.91
N THR A 135 8.68 -13.42 -11.01
CA THR A 135 7.42 -13.22 -10.28
C THR A 135 6.70 -11.94 -10.69
N MET A 136 7.35 -11.15 -11.55
CA MET A 136 6.82 -9.94 -12.17
C MET A 136 7.43 -9.77 -13.55
N ASN A 137 6.68 -9.25 -14.51
CA ASN A 137 7.17 -9.00 -15.86
C ASN A 137 6.63 -7.70 -16.45
N PHE A 138 7.46 -7.01 -17.23
CA PHE A 138 7.15 -5.77 -17.95
C PHE A 138 7.41 -5.93 -19.44
N GLY A 139 6.62 -6.76 -20.14
CA GLY A 139 6.93 -7.24 -21.50
C GLY A 139 6.93 -6.20 -22.60
N TRP A 140 6.49 -4.97 -22.36
CA TRP A 140 6.49 -3.89 -23.35
C TRP A 140 7.15 -2.59 -22.89
N LEU A 141 7.71 -2.55 -21.66
CA LEU A 141 8.46 -1.40 -21.21
C LEU A 141 9.86 -1.41 -21.81
N GLU A 142 10.17 -0.38 -22.60
CA GLU A 142 11.45 -0.15 -23.27
C GLU A 142 12.07 1.17 -22.78
N PRO A 143 13.38 1.42 -23.00
CA PRO A 143 14.06 2.63 -22.53
C PRO A 143 13.40 3.94 -22.93
N ASP A 144 12.76 3.98 -24.12
CA ASP A 144 12.09 5.13 -24.72
C ASP A 144 10.58 5.16 -24.46
N THR A 145 10.03 4.17 -23.72
CA THR A 145 8.62 4.22 -23.31
C THR A 145 8.34 5.46 -22.48
N GLU A 146 7.20 6.10 -22.75
CA GLU A 146 6.76 7.34 -22.09
C GLU A 146 6.64 7.19 -20.58
N ALA A 147 6.83 8.29 -19.84
CA ALA A 147 6.84 8.28 -18.38
C ALA A 147 5.48 7.87 -17.80
N ASP A 148 4.37 8.30 -18.40
CA ASP A 148 3.02 7.96 -17.96
C ASP A 148 2.73 6.45 -18.11
N GLU A 149 3.26 5.83 -19.18
CA GLU A 149 3.12 4.38 -19.35
C GLU A 149 3.94 3.60 -18.32
N TYR A 150 5.16 4.06 -18.00
CA TYR A 150 5.92 3.52 -16.87
C TYR A 150 5.16 3.66 -15.56
N SER A 151 4.65 4.86 -15.28
CA SER A 151 3.88 5.12 -14.07
C SER A 151 2.67 4.18 -13.97
N ARG A 152 1.87 4.10 -15.03
CA ARG A 152 0.69 3.25 -15.10
C ARG A 152 1.02 1.79 -14.83
N VAL A 153 1.95 1.22 -15.59
CA VAL A 153 2.22 -0.22 -15.56
C VAL A 153 2.93 -0.62 -14.28
N VAL A 154 3.95 0.14 -13.88
CA VAL A 154 4.76 -0.21 -12.69
C VAL A 154 3.95 -0.07 -11.42
N LEU A 155 3.18 1.02 -11.24
CA LEU A 155 2.32 1.16 -10.06
C LEU A 155 1.27 0.06 -10.01
N HIS A 156 0.69 -0.33 -11.15
CA HIS A 156 -0.30 -1.38 -11.24
C HIS A 156 0.28 -2.75 -10.80
N GLU A 157 1.40 -3.17 -11.40
CA GLU A 157 2.00 -4.47 -11.09
C GLU A 157 2.55 -4.53 -9.65
N PHE A 158 3.12 -3.45 -9.13
CA PHE A 158 3.51 -3.36 -7.73
C PHE A 158 2.30 -3.32 -6.79
N GLY A 159 1.14 -2.81 -7.24
CA GLY A 159 -0.13 -2.96 -6.53
C GLY A 159 -0.50 -4.44 -6.33
N HIS A 160 -0.39 -5.26 -7.38
CA HIS A 160 -0.56 -6.72 -7.26
C HIS A 160 0.47 -7.35 -6.32
N ALA A 161 1.74 -6.96 -6.43
CA ALA A 161 2.78 -7.43 -5.52
C ALA A 161 2.49 -7.06 -4.04
N LEU A 162 1.68 -6.05 -3.78
CA LEU A 162 1.15 -5.68 -2.46
C LEU A 162 -0.18 -6.36 -2.11
N GLY A 163 -0.74 -7.21 -2.99
CA GLY A 163 -1.98 -7.94 -2.77
C GLY A 163 -3.25 -7.22 -3.23
N CYS A 164 -3.13 -6.11 -3.98
CA CYS A 164 -4.28 -5.44 -4.59
C CYS A 164 -4.84 -6.27 -5.76
N ILE A 165 -6.16 -6.36 -5.84
CA ILE A 165 -6.90 -6.94 -6.98
C ILE A 165 -7.24 -5.85 -7.99
N HIS A 166 -7.69 -6.28 -9.18
CA HIS A 166 -8.22 -5.34 -10.15
C HIS A 166 -9.50 -4.67 -9.66
N GLU A 167 -9.59 -3.36 -9.82
CA GLU A 167 -10.73 -2.56 -9.37
C GLU A 167 -12.03 -2.95 -10.11
N HIS A 168 -11.97 -3.33 -11.38
CA HIS A 168 -13.14 -3.77 -12.15
C HIS A 168 -13.72 -5.11 -11.70
N GLN A 169 -13.02 -5.87 -10.87
CA GLN A 169 -13.47 -7.12 -10.25
C GLN A 169 -14.04 -6.91 -8.83
N SER A 170 -14.06 -5.65 -8.35
CA SER A 170 -14.68 -5.32 -7.06
C SER A 170 -16.17 -5.67 -7.05
N PRO A 171 -16.72 -6.16 -5.91
CA PRO A 171 -18.13 -6.54 -5.81
C PRO A 171 -19.13 -5.41 -6.09
N ASP A 172 -18.72 -4.17 -5.86
CA ASP A 172 -19.57 -2.97 -6.02
C ASP A 172 -19.56 -2.42 -7.46
N VAL A 173 -18.80 -3.05 -8.36
CA VAL A 173 -18.65 -2.57 -9.74
C VAL A 173 -19.72 -3.14 -10.64
N HIS A 174 -20.38 -2.26 -11.37
CA HIS A 174 -21.31 -2.61 -12.44
C HIS A 174 -20.88 -1.95 -13.76
N ILE A 175 -19.85 -2.51 -14.41
CA ILE A 175 -19.50 -2.10 -15.77
C ILE A 175 -20.52 -2.71 -16.73
N PRO A 176 -21.21 -1.88 -17.52
CA PRO A 176 -22.24 -2.38 -18.45
C PRO A 176 -21.60 -3.00 -19.69
N TRP A 177 -20.91 -4.14 -19.51
CA TRP A 177 -20.22 -4.83 -20.59
C TRP A 177 -21.17 -5.30 -21.70
N ASP A 178 -20.81 -5.04 -22.96
CA ASP A 178 -21.31 -5.77 -24.11
C ASP A 178 -20.46 -7.05 -24.28
N LYS A 179 -20.86 -8.12 -23.59
CA LYS A 179 -20.03 -9.32 -23.47
C LYS A 179 -19.64 -9.93 -24.81
N GLU A 180 -20.50 -9.92 -25.80
CA GLU A 180 -20.17 -10.47 -27.13
C GLU A 180 -19.14 -9.62 -27.86
N LYS A 181 -19.20 -8.29 -27.74
CA LYS A 181 -18.13 -7.42 -28.27
C LYS A 181 -16.82 -7.62 -27.54
N VAL A 182 -16.86 -7.77 -26.22
CA VAL A 182 -15.66 -8.05 -25.42
C VAL A 182 -15.03 -9.37 -25.85
N TYR A 183 -15.79 -10.45 -25.95
CA TYR A 183 -15.27 -11.72 -26.44
C TYR A 183 -14.66 -11.61 -27.82
N ALA A 184 -15.35 -10.93 -28.75
CA ALA A 184 -14.84 -10.73 -30.12
C ALA A 184 -13.57 -9.90 -30.17
N TYR A 185 -13.44 -8.89 -29.28
CA TYR A 185 -12.27 -8.06 -29.18
C TYR A 185 -11.06 -8.87 -28.69
N TYR A 186 -11.19 -9.58 -27.57
CA TYR A 186 -10.09 -10.33 -26.97
C TYR A 186 -9.74 -11.61 -27.73
N ALA A 187 -10.69 -12.23 -28.45
CA ALA A 187 -10.38 -13.34 -29.35
C ALA A 187 -9.38 -12.96 -30.46
N ARG A 188 -9.41 -11.70 -30.93
CA ARG A 188 -8.40 -11.19 -31.88
C ARG A 188 -7.01 -11.06 -31.29
N GLN A 189 -6.91 -11.02 -29.96
CA GLN A 189 -5.67 -10.99 -29.20
C GLN A 189 -5.27 -12.38 -28.70
N GLY A 190 -5.97 -13.42 -29.12
CA GLY A 190 -5.65 -14.81 -28.78
C GLY A 190 -6.26 -15.32 -27.47
N TRP A 191 -7.14 -14.54 -26.82
CA TRP A 191 -7.78 -14.96 -25.57
C TRP A 191 -9.00 -15.87 -25.83
N SER A 192 -9.10 -16.94 -25.05
CA SER A 192 -10.31 -17.75 -24.99
C SER A 192 -11.42 -17.02 -24.20
N ARG A 193 -12.68 -17.41 -24.41
CA ARG A 193 -13.80 -16.89 -23.60
C ARG A 193 -13.59 -17.12 -22.11
N SER A 194 -13.06 -18.28 -21.71
CA SER A 194 -12.76 -18.59 -20.31
C SER A 194 -11.73 -17.62 -19.70
N GLN A 195 -10.71 -17.22 -20.46
CA GLN A 195 -9.76 -16.20 -20.01
C GLN A 195 -10.42 -14.83 -19.85
N VAL A 196 -11.31 -14.44 -20.77
CA VAL A 196 -12.10 -13.21 -20.64
C VAL A 196 -13.02 -13.27 -19.43
N ASP A 197 -13.73 -14.38 -19.22
CA ASP A 197 -14.62 -14.55 -18.07
C ASP A 197 -13.85 -14.40 -16.76
N THR A 198 -12.67 -15.01 -16.66
CA THR A 198 -11.86 -14.98 -15.43
C THR A 198 -11.25 -13.61 -15.17
N ASN A 199 -10.69 -12.95 -16.20
CA ASN A 199 -9.92 -11.72 -16.01
C ASN A 199 -10.79 -10.44 -16.07
N LEU A 200 -11.98 -10.50 -16.70
CA LEU A 200 -12.80 -9.29 -16.90
C LEU A 200 -14.17 -9.37 -16.23
N PHE A 201 -14.85 -10.52 -16.27
CA PHE A 201 -16.24 -10.60 -15.82
C PHE A 201 -16.40 -11.22 -14.44
N GLN A 202 -15.38 -11.92 -13.95
CA GLN A 202 -15.43 -12.53 -12.63
C GLN A 202 -15.28 -11.43 -11.57
N ALA A 203 -16.40 -11.12 -10.90
CA ALA A 203 -16.37 -10.29 -9.71
C ALA A 203 -16.02 -11.14 -8.48
N TYR A 204 -15.28 -10.55 -7.55
CA TYR A 204 -15.02 -11.17 -6.25
C TYR A 204 -16.27 -11.08 -5.35
N SER A 205 -16.45 -12.08 -4.44
CA SER A 205 -17.57 -12.03 -3.48
C SER A 205 -17.28 -11.04 -2.35
N PRO A 206 -18.25 -10.29 -1.84
CA PRO A 206 -18.06 -9.38 -0.71
C PRO A 206 -17.57 -10.06 0.56
N ALA A 207 -17.78 -11.38 0.69
CA ALA A 207 -17.57 -12.12 1.93
C ALA A 207 -16.12 -12.54 2.22
N GLY A 208 -15.14 -12.16 1.43
CA GLY A 208 -13.75 -12.61 1.62
C GLY A 208 -12.69 -11.61 1.23
N ILE A 209 -13.06 -10.42 0.82
CA ILE A 209 -12.12 -9.36 0.47
C ILE A 209 -12.44 -8.06 1.20
N GLN A 210 -11.37 -7.36 1.60
CA GLN A 210 -11.50 -5.96 1.95
C GLN A 210 -11.49 -5.19 0.63
N PHE A 211 -12.54 -4.44 0.34
CA PHE A 211 -12.64 -3.60 -0.84
C PHE A 211 -13.10 -2.19 -0.45
N SER A 212 -12.67 -1.22 -1.22
CA SER A 212 -13.17 0.15 -1.17
C SER A 212 -14.45 0.26 -2.02
N ARG A 213 -15.13 1.40 -1.96
CA ARG A 213 -16.09 1.75 -3.00
C ARG A 213 -15.37 1.84 -4.34
N PHE A 214 -16.08 1.48 -5.43
CA PHE A 214 -15.52 1.59 -6.79
C PHE A 214 -14.91 2.97 -7.06
N ASP A 215 -13.64 2.95 -7.42
CA ASP A 215 -12.85 4.14 -7.72
C ASP A 215 -12.47 4.17 -9.21
N ARG A 216 -13.08 5.06 -9.99
CA ARG A 216 -12.76 5.23 -11.41
C ARG A 216 -11.34 5.71 -11.68
N ASP A 217 -10.69 6.31 -10.68
CA ASP A 217 -9.35 6.85 -10.78
C ASP A 217 -8.29 5.89 -10.22
N SER A 218 -8.70 4.69 -9.76
CA SER A 218 -7.79 3.68 -9.20
C SER A 218 -6.76 3.23 -10.22
N ILE A 219 -5.49 3.15 -9.79
CA ILE A 219 -4.40 2.58 -10.59
C ILE A 219 -4.65 1.11 -10.93
N MET A 220 -5.47 0.41 -10.14
CA MET A 220 -5.83 -1.00 -10.34
C MET A 220 -7.00 -1.19 -11.33
N LEU A 221 -7.53 -0.11 -11.91
CA LEU A 221 -8.59 -0.17 -12.90
C LEU A 221 -8.02 -0.23 -14.31
N TYR A 222 -8.52 -1.17 -15.12
CA TYR A 222 -8.23 -1.19 -16.55
C TYR A 222 -8.95 -0.06 -17.28
N ALA A 223 -8.33 0.46 -18.35
CA ALA A 223 -9.07 1.26 -19.30
C ALA A 223 -10.17 0.41 -19.97
N VAL A 224 -11.34 1.00 -20.06
CA VAL A 224 -12.51 0.39 -20.71
C VAL A 224 -12.95 1.29 -21.85
N ASP A 225 -12.85 0.79 -23.06
CA ASP A 225 -13.29 1.49 -24.27
C ASP A 225 -14.82 1.45 -24.37
N ASP A 226 -15.44 2.54 -24.80
CA ASP A 226 -16.89 2.65 -24.97
C ASP A 226 -17.46 1.66 -25.99
N SER A 227 -16.67 1.24 -26.97
CA SER A 227 -17.05 0.20 -27.94
C SER A 227 -17.30 -1.17 -27.31
N LEU A 228 -16.79 -1.42 -26.10
CA LEU A 228 -16.92 -2.67 -25.35
C LEU A 228 -18.07 -2.65 -24.33
N THR A 229 -18.80 -1.54 -24.23
CA THR A 229 -19.85 -1.34 -23.24
C THR A 229 -21.19 -0.99 -23.87
N ILE A 230 -22.26 -1.11 -23.08
CA ILE A 230 -23.61 -0.67 -23.43
C ILE A 230 -23.76 0.78 -22.92
N GLY A 231 -24.26 1.68 -23.77
CA GLY A 231 -24.53 3.07 -23.37
C GLY A 231 -23.31 3.98 -23.32
N ASN A 232 -22.24 3.65 -24.04
CA ASN A 232 -21.01 4.47 -24.18
C ASN A 232 -20.31 4.77 -22.82
N TRP A 233 -20.37 3.82 -21.90
CA TRP A 233 -19.60 3.91 -20.66
C TRP A 233 -18.11 3.65 -20.96
N SER A 234 -17.24 4.48 -20.47
CA SER A 234 -15.79 4.31 -20.66
C SER A 234 -15.01 4.84 -19.46
N VAL A 235 -13.79 4.35 -19.33
CA VAL A 235 -12.77 4.91 -18.44
C VAL A 235 -11.42 4.85 -19.14
N GLY A 236 -10.64 5.92 -19.02
CA GLY A 236 -9.27 6.00 -19.57
C GLY A 236 -8.26 5.27 -18.70
N TRP A 237 -6.99 5.37 -19.12
CA TRP A 237 -5.88 4.87 -18.32
C TRP A 237 -5.59 5.79 -17.14
N ASN A 238 -5.48 5.22 -15.95
CA ASN A 238 -5.00 5.90 -14.76
C ASN A 238 -3.48 5.73 -14.67
N THR A 239 -2.77 6.81 -14.41
CA THR A 239 -1.30 6.84 -14.40
C THR A 239 -0.70 7.15 -13.04
N HIS A 240 -1.54 7.42 -12.03
CA HIS A 240 -1.12 7.80 -10.68
C HIS A 240 -2.02 7.13 -9.64
N LEU A 241 -1.49 6.95 -8.44
CA LEU A 241 -2.30 6.48 -7.30
C LEU A 241 -3.41 7.48 -6.97
N SER A 242 -4.65 7.01 -6.98
CA SER A 242 -5.81 7.80 -6.58
C SER A 242 -5.83 8.09 -5.07
N SER A 243 -6.79 8.89 -4.62
CA SER A 243 -7.06 9.05 -3.18
C SER A 243 -7.63 7.77 -2.56
N GLY A 244 -8.39 6.99 -3.34
CA GLY A 244 -8.92 5.68 -2.96
C GLY A 244 -7.79 4.67 -2.75
N ASP A 245 -6.90 4.51 -3.73
CA ASP A 245 -5.72 3.64 -3.63
C ASP A 245 -4.89 3.96 -2.38
N LYS A 246 -4.59 5.24 -2.17
CA LYS A 246 -3.80 5.70 -1.01
C LYS A 246 -4.47 5.41 0.33
N THR A 247 -5.79 5.56 0.41
CA THR A 247 -6.54 5.29 1.63
C THR A 247 -6.64 3.81 1.89
N PHE A 248 -6.93 3.03 0.85
CA PHE A 248 -7.04 1.58 0.94
C PHE A 248 -5.71 0.96 1.37
N ILE A 249 -4.60 1.26 0.67
CA ILE A 249 -3.32 0.64 0.97
C ILE A 249 -2.79 1.01 2.36
N ARG A 250 -3.04 2.23 2.85
CA ARG A 250 -2.72 2.61 4.24
C ARG A 250 -3.46 1.75 5.26
N SER A 251 -4.70 1.36 4.98
CA SER A 251 -5.47 0.49 5.87
C SER A 251 -4.91 -0.93 5.89
N GLN A 252 -4.36 -1.40 4.77
CA GLN A 252 -3.74 -2.71 4.66
C GLN A 252 -2.33 -2.74 5.26
N TYR A 253 -1.57 -1.67 5.10
CA TYR A 253 -0.20 -1.51 5.60
C TYR A 253 -0.10 -0.27 6.50
N PRO A 254 -0.76 -0.31 7.67
CA PRO A 254 -0.73 0.81 8.59
C PRO A 254 0.69 1.04 9.13
N ALA A 255 1.02 2.31 9.35
CA ALA A 255 2.23 2.63 10.10
C ALA A 255 2.19 1.89 11.44
N GLN A 256 3.29 1.23 11.81
CA GLN A 256 3.38 0.63 13.14
C GLN A 256 3.26 1.75 14.17
N PRO A 257 2.35 1.64 15.15
CA PRO A 257 2.32 2.59 16.22
C PRO A 257 3.67 2.52 16.93
N LYS A 258 4.38 3.64 16.93
CA LYS A 258 5.64 3.72 17.70
C LYS A 258 5.37 3.39 19.17
N PRO A 259 6.31 2.73 19.84
CA PRO A 259 6.22 2.49 21.27
C PRO A 259 5.96 3.80 22.00
N VAL A 260 4.98 3.81 22.90
CA VAL A 260 4.71 4.98 23.73
C VAL A 260 5.90 5.19 24.66
N THR A 261 6.57 6.31 24.51
CA THR A 261 7.75 6.65 25.33
C THR A 261 7.33 7.36 26.61
N ARG A 262 7.83 6.89 27.74
CA ARG A 262 7.54 7.53 29.03
C ARG A 262 8.52 8.66 29.29
N LEU A 263 8.00 9.89 29.43
CA LEU A 263 8.75 11.04 29.88
C LEU A 263 8.92 11.03 31.41
N LYS A 264 10.07 11.50 31.88
CA LYS A 264 10.35 11.74 33.31
C LYS A 264 10.49 13.23 33.52
N ILE A 265 9.81 13.76 34.54
CA ILE A 265 9.86 15.18 34.91
C ILE A 265 11.29 15.55 35.33
N GLY A 266 11.83 16.58 34.70
CA GLY A 266 13.18 17.08 34.99
C GLY A 266 14.34 16.22 34.45
N ALA A 267 14.06 15.22 33.65
CA ALA A 267 15.09 14.42 32.98
C ALA A 267 15.59 15.10 31.68
N SER A 268 16.71 14.61 31.17
CA SER A 268 17.21 15.04 29.84
C SER A 268 16.15 14.86 28.75
N PRO A 269 16.10 15.75 27.75
CA PRO A 269 15.18 15.65 26.65
C PRO A 269 15.23 14.28 25.92
N VAL A 270 14.10 13.77 25.54
CA VAL A 270 13.95 12.47 24.82
C VAL A 270 13.92 12.73 23.32
N SER A 271 14.78 12.05 22.58
CA SER A 271 14.81 12.14 21.11
C SER A 271 13.59 11.46 20.49
N GLY A 272 12.98 12.12 19.51
CA GLY A 272 11.90 11.65 18.66
C GLY A 272 12.19 11.93 17.19
N SER A 273 11.45 11.29 16.30
CA SER A 273 11.54 11.56 14.87
C SER A 273 10.22 11.22 14.18
N ILE A 274 9.72 12.11 13.34
CA ILE A 274 8.66 11.81 12.39
C ILE A 274 9.34 11.24 11.14
N GLY A 275 9.25 9.94 10.95
CA GLY A 275 9.92 9.22 9.87
C GLY A 275 9.07 9.01 8.63
N THR A 276 7.74 9.08 8.78
CA THR A 276 6.77 8.92 7.68
C THR A 276 5.71 10.01 7.71
N HIS A 277 5.10 10.26 6.54
CA HIS A 277 4.04 11.26 6.40
C HIS A 277 2.83 10.91 7.29
N GLY A 278 2.34 11.90 8.03
CA GLY A 278 1.17 11.74 8.91
C GLY A 278 1.44 10.96 10.20
N GLU A 279 2.69 10.62 10.48
CA GLU A 279 3.08 9.94 11.70
C GLU A 279 2.84 10.79 12.94
N VAL A 280 2.44 10.13 14.05
CA VAL A 280 2.23 10.74 15.36
C VAL A 280 3.01 9.97 16.41
N ASP A 281 4.02 10.62 16.99
CA ASP A 281 4.75 10.09 18.14
C ASP A 281 3.93 10.28 19.41
N ARG A 282 3.96 9.28 20.29
CA ARG A 282 3.19 9.29 21.55
C ARG A 282 4.11 9.17 22.75
N TYR A 283 3.89 10.05 23.73
CA TYR A 283 4.59 10.06 25.00
C TYR A 283 3.57 10.02 26.14
N THR A 284 4.00 9.51 27.31
CA THR A 284 3.20 9.53 28.53
C THR A 284 4.03 10.00 29.70
N PHE A 285 3.40 10.61 30.68
CA PHE A 285 4.02 10.91 31.98
C PHE A 285 2.97 10.88 33.10
N ARG A 286 3.42 10.91 34.33
CA ARG A 286 2.56 10.92 35.52
C ARG A 286 2.91 12.09 36.41
N VAL A 287 1.90 12.86 36.80
CA VAL A 287 1.98 13.90 37.83
C VAL A 287 1.55 13.30 39.15
N GLY A 288 2.43 13.29 40.14
CA GLY A 288 2.13 12.80 41.48
C GLY A 288 1.56 13.86 42.41
N LYS A 289 1.94 15.16 42.23
CA LYS A 289 1.49 16.31 43.00
C LYS A 289 1.22 17.46 42.05
N ALA A 290 0.09 18.13 42.23
CA ALA A 290 -0.29 19.31 41.45
C ALA A 290 0.86 20.33 41.39
N GLY A 291 0.99 21.02 40.29
CA GLY A 291 2.04 22.01 40.05
C GLY A 291 2.03 22.56 38.65
N HIS A 292 2.94 23.48 38.39
CA HIS A 292 3.16 24.12 37.13
C HIS A 292 4.17 23.31 36.31
N PHE A 293 3.88 23.00 35.04
CA PHE A 293 4.70 22.17 34.17
C PHE A 293 4.89 22.80 32.81
N ILE A 294 6.08 22.59 32.27
CA ILE A 294 6.48 23.03 30.95
C ILE A 294 6.80 21.78 30.11
N LEU A 295 6.07 21.59 29.03
CA LEU A 295 6.40 20.65 27.96
C LEU A 295 6.88 21.46 26.76
N GLN A 296 8.01 21.07 26.18
CA GLN A 296 8.52 21.72 24.98
C GLN A 296 9.20 20.75 24.04
N THR A 297 9.12 21.06 22.77
CA THR A 297 9.95 20.40 21.75
C THR A 297 11.21 21.20 21.51
N LEU A 298 12.28 20.52 21.08
CA LEU A 298 13.58 21.11 20.78
C LEU A 298 14.05 20.57 19.44
N GLY A 299 14.71 21.42 18.65
CA GLY A 299 15.26 21.01 17.35
C GLY A 299 14.92 21.96 16.21
N ARG A 300 15.14 21.51 14.99
CA ARG A 300 14.86 22.31 13.79
C ARG A 300 13.56 21.93 13.09
N THR A 301 12.96 20.79 13.47
CA THR A 301 11.74 20.29 12.84
C THR A 301 10.54 21.02 13.41
N ASN A 302 9.74 21.63 12.56
CA ASN A 302 8.48 22.26 12.96
C ASN A 302 7.44 21.16 13.25
N VAL A 303 7.08 21.01 14.53
CA VAL A 303 6.15 20.00 15.02
C VAL A 303 5.03 20.63 15.84
N VAL A 304 3.86 20.04 15.76
CA VAL A 304 2.70 20.34 16.61
C VAL A 304 2.67 19.36 17.76
N MET A 305 2.55 19.87 18.97
CA MET A 305 2.42 19.08 20.19
C MET A 305 1.03 19.28 20.80
N SER A 306 0.40 18.20 21.26
CA SER A 306 -0.86 18.24 22.01
C SER A 306 -0.75 17.47 23.32
N LEU A 307 -1.31 18.05 24.39
CA LEU A 307 -1.36 17.47 25.73
C LEU A 307 -2.79 17.02 26.04
N HIS A 308 -2.94 15.80 26.53
CA HIS A 308 -4.20 15.18 26.90
C HIS A 308 -4.17 14.66 28.34
N GLY A 309 -5.31 14.64 29.01
CA GLY A 309 -5.43 14.16 30.41
C GLY A 309 -6.44 14.92 31.23
N PRO A 310 -6.43 14.80 32.59
CA PRO A 310 -5.77 13.73 33.31
C PRO A 310 -6.47 12.38 33.12
N ASN A 311 -5.70 11.28 33.08
CA ASN A 311 -6.18 9.90 32.95
C ASN A 311 -7.01 9.63 31.68
N SER A 312 -6.78 10.41 30.61
CA SER A 312 -7.41 10.28 29.30
C SER A 312 -6.39 10.61 28.22
N ASP A 313 -6.34 9.82 27.15
CA ASP A 313 -5.50 10.05 25.97
C ASP A 313 -6.23 10.79 24.84
N THR A 314 -7.52 11.10 25.05
CA THR A 314 -8.38 11.82 24.11
C THR A 314 -8.86 13.18 24.60
N SER A 315 -8.83 13.43 25.93
CA SER A 315 -9.27 14.71 26.51
C SER A 315 -8.20 15.78 26.32
N LEU A 316 -8.33 16.60 25.28
CA LEU A 316 -7.36 17.67 24.95
C LEU A 316 -7.35 18.75 26.03
N ILE A 317 -6.16 19.06 26.57
CA ILE A 317 -5.91 20.13 27.52
C ILE A 317 -5.33 21.36 26.81
N ALA A 318 -4.35 21.14 25.94
CA ALA A 318 -3.66 22.20 25.20
C ALA A 318 -3.02 21.63 23.93
N ALA A 319 -2.81 22.49 22.95
CA ALA A 319 -1.99 22.22 21.78
C ALA A 319 -1.17 23.47 21.43
N ASP A 320 0.02 23.24 20.87
CA ASP A 320 0.92 24.30 20.45
C ASP A 320 1.83 23.81 19.31
N ASP A 321 2.34 24.75 18.50
CA ASP A 321 3.24 24.44 17.39
C ASP A 321 4.50 25.31 17.32
N ASP A 322 4.47 26.57 17.82
CA ASP A 322 5.56 27.53 17.64
C ASP A 322 5.77 28.54 18.79
N SER A 323 5.13 28.35 19.97
CA SER A 323 5.31 29.25 21.11
C SER A 323 6.66 29.09 21.82
N GLY A 324 7.48 28.11 21.45
CA GLY A 324 8.84 27.89 21.94
C GLY A 324 9.90 28.65 21.16
N ALA A 325 11.16 28.25 21.32
CA ALA A 325 12.26 28.86 20.58
C ALA A 325 12.24 28.40 19.11
N GLY A 326 12.19 29.32 18.17
CA GLY A 326 12.11 29.05 16.73
C GLY A 326 10.74 28.47 16.34
N TYR A 327 10.70 27.25 15.80
CA TYR A 327 9.48 26.53 15.42
C TYR A 327 9.15 25.40 16.41
N ASN A 328 9.61 25.52 17.66
CA ASN A 328 9.36 24.50 18.67
C ASN A 328 8.04 24.77 19.38
N ALA A 329 7.28 23.72 19.63
CA ALA A 329 6.09 23.77 20.44
C ALA A 329 6.43 23.92 21.94
N ARG A 330 5.64 24.72 22.68
CA ARG A 330 5.75 24.90 24.11
C ARG A 330 4.36 24.99 24.76
N ILE A 331 4.08 24.06 25.67
CA ILE A 331 2.85 24.04 26.47
C ILE A 331 3.24 24.27 27.95
N GLU A 332 2.65 25.27 28.53
CA GLU A 332 2.87 25.65 29.93
C GLU A 332 1.52 25.63 30.68
N ARG A 333 1.37 24.72 31.66
CA ARG A 333 0.08 24.46 32.32
C ARG A 333 0.22 24.01 33.77
N ASP A 334 -0.78 24.41 34.58
CA ASP A 334 -1.03 23.81 35.88
C ASP A 334 -1.69 22.45 35.72
N LEU A 335 -1.04 21.40 36.19
CA LEU A 335 -1.52 20.03 36.07
C LEU A 335 -1.84 19.41 37.43
N GLN A 336 -2.95 18.70 37.51
CA GLN A 336 -3.40 17.93 38.66
C GLN A 336 -2.74 16.54 38.70
N PRO A 337 -2.74 15.86 39.86
CA PRO A 337 -2.27 14.48 39.91
C PRO A 337 -3.02 13.59 38.94
N GLY A 338 -2.30 12.77 38.14
CA GLY A 338 -2.88 11.91 37.12
C GLY A 338 -1.89 11.46 36.07
N GLY A 339 -2.37 10.62 35.15
CA GLY A 339 -1.66 10.23 33.94
C GLY A 339 -1.97 11.20 32.79
N TYR A 340 -0.97 11.52 32.01
CA TYR A 340 -1.06 12.42 30.86
C TYR A 340 -0.45 11.76 29.64
N SER A 341 -1.00 12.08 28.45
CA SER A 341 -0.43 11.72 27.17
C SER A 341 -0.11 12.95 26.32
N VAL A 342 0.98 12.85 25.59
CA VAL A 342 1.46 13.89 24.65
C VAL A 342 1.55 13.26 23.27
N GLN A 343 1.01 13.94 22.28
CA GLN A 343 1.12 13.56 20.88
C GLN A 343 1.93 14.62 20.15
N VAL A 344 2.88 14.18 19.35
CA VAL A 344 3.72 15.06 18.51
C VAL A 344 3.63 14.61 17.07
N ARG A 345 3.32 15.54 16.18
CA ARG A 345 3.27 15.31 14.73
C ARG A 345 3.99 16.44 14.00
N HIS A 346 4.38 16.21 12.77
CA HIS A 346 4.92 17.30 11.96
C HIS A 346 3.82 18.35 11.66
N HIS A 347 4.21 19.62 11.60
CA HIS A 347 3.28 20.72 11.27
C HIS A 347 2.62 20.51 9.89
N ARG A 348 3.40 20.10 8.88
CA ARG A 348 2.89 19.73 7.55
C ARG A 348 2.56 18.25 7.51
N PRO A 349 1.41 17.84 6.94
CA PRO A 349 1.03 16.41 6.84
C PRO A 349 2.07 15.52 6.14
N THR A 350 2.86 16.11 5.22
CA THR A 350 3.90 15.41 4.45
C THR A 350 5.32 15.67 4.96
N GLY A 351 5.46 16.31 6.13
CA GLY A 351 6.77 16.61 6.69
C GLY A 351 7.34 15.46 7.50
N THR A 352 8.68 15.37 7.53
CA THR A 352 9.46 14.45 8.35
C THR A 352 10.59 15.21 9.05
N GLY A 353 11.18 14.61 10.07
CA GLY A 353 12.34 15.20 10.74
C GLY A 353 12.50 14.77 12.19
N SER A 354 13.66 15.07 12.76
CA SER A 354 14.03 14.73 14.13
C SER A 354 13.80 15.92 15.06
N TYR A 355 13.40 15.62 16.29
CA TYR A 355 13.18 16.59 17.36
C TYR A 355 13.49 15.96 18.73
N GLN A 356 13.37 16.73 19.80
CA GLN A 356 13.41 16.22 21.16
C GLN A 356 12.20 16.75 21.95
N VAL A 357 11.79 16.03 23.00
CA VAL A 357 10.73 16.44 23.93
C VAL A 357 11.32 16.57 25.33
N ALA A 358 11.10 17.70 25.97
CA ALA A 358 11.44 17.93 27.35
C ALA A 358 10.18 18.15 28.19
N LEU A 359 10.23 17.70 29.45
CA LEU A 359 9.18 17.90 30.45
C LEU A 359 9.82 18.37 31.77
N GLU A 360 9.47 19.55 32.17
CA GLU A 360 10.04 20.21 33.38
C GLU A 360 8.90 20.59 34.32
N ARG A 361 9.24 20.75 35.57
CA ARG A 361 8.40 21.40 36.57
C ARG A 361 8.95 22.81 36.79
N ALA A 362 8.12 23.84 36.58
CA ALA A 362 8.47 25.23 36.82
C ALA A 362 8.51 25.56 38.32
#